data_6c0ad27eb9e0dc94a7b8ae79fdba62ec
#
_entry.id   6c0ad27eb9e0dc94a7b8ae79fdba62ec
#
_cell.length_a   1.000
_cell.length_b   1.000
_cell.length_c   1.000
_cell.angle_alpha   90.00
_cell.angle_beta   90.00
_cell.angle_gamma   90.00
#
_symmetry.space_group_name_H-M   'P 1'
#
loop_
_entity.id
_entity.type
_entity.pdbx_description
1 polymer ?
#
loop_
_entity_poly.entity_id
_entity_poly.type
_entity_poly.pdbx_seq_one_letter_code
_entity_poly.pdbx_strand_id
1 'polypeptide(L)'
;MITLTINGKTRSVDAAPDTPLLWVLRDNLEMTGTKFGCGIAQCGACTVHIDGAATRSCITPVSAVAGKKITTIEAVGANTVGKAVQKAWLEVDVPQCGYCQSGQIMSAIALLAKNKNPSDADIDAAMSGNICRCGTYSQIRAAIHTAANMTRKEA
;
A
#
# COMPACT_ATOMS: atom_id res chain seq x y z
N MET A 1 -16.81 14.44 14.59
CA MET A 1 -15.50 13.76 14.80
C MET A 1 -15.66 12.27 14.49
N ILE A 2 -14.71 11.67 13.75
CA ILE A 2 -14.70 10.26 13.39
C ILE A 2 -13.45 9.61 14.02
N THR A 3 -13.65 8.45 14.66
CA THR A 3 -12.54 7.72 15.30
C THR A 3 -12.04 6.63 14.36
N LEU A 4 -10.75 6.61 14.09
CA LEU A 4 -10.07 5.69 13.19
C LEU A 4 -8.96 4.93 13.93
N THR A 5 -8.74 3.67 13.57
CA THR A 5 -7.57 2.90 14.02
C THR A 5 -6.56 2.83 12.88
N ILE A 6 -5.49 3.63 12.98
CA ILE A 6 -4.47 3.75 11.93
C ILE A 6 -3.12 3.32 12.49
N ASN A 7 -2.48 2.35 11.87
CA ASN A 7 -1.18 1.82 12.26
C ASN A 7 -1.13 1.40 13.75
N GLY A 8 -2.23 0.78 14.22
CA GLY A 8 -2.39 0.33 15.60
C GLY A 8 -2.67 1.44 16.62
N LYS A 9 -2.84 2.68 16.18
CA LYS A 9 -3.15 3.83 17.06
C LYS A 9 -4.53 4.37 16.77
N THR A 10 -5.29 4.67 17.83
CA THR A 10 -6.59 5.36 17.71
C THR A 10 -6.36 6.85 17.46
N ARG A 11 -7.03 7.38 16.44
CA ARG A 11 -7.00 8.78 16.03
C ARG A 11 -8.42 9.32 15.88
N SER A 12 -8.69 10.48 16.43
CA SER A 12 -9.95 11.21 16.20
C SER A 12 -9.70 12.35 15.22
N VAL A 13 -10.52 12.42 14.17
CA VAL A 13 -10.40 13.42 13.12
C VAL A 13 -11.71 14.20 12.97
N ASP A 14 -11.59 15.48 12.71
CA ASP A 14 -12.73 16.32 12.33
C ASP A 14 -12.76 16.41 10.81
N ALA A 15 -13.60 15.59 10.21
CA ALA A 15 -13.79 15.52 8.77
C ALA A 15 -15.24 15.18 8.44
N ALA A 16 -15.73 15.64 7.31
CA ALA A 16 -17.04 15.24 6.81
C ALA A 16 -17.07 13.73 6.52
N PRO A 17 -18.19 13.02 6.75
CA PRO A 17 -18.27 11.57 6.62
C PRO A 17 -17.90 11.03 5.24
N ASP A 18 -18.12 11.81 4.20
CA ASP A 18 -17.85 11.51 2.80
C ASP A 18 -16.44 11.91 2.34
N THR A 19 -15.64 12.56 3.21
CA THR A 19 -14.25 12.91 2.90
C THR A 19 -13.46 11.64 2.55
N PRO A 20 -12.77 11.58 1.39
CA PRO A 20 -11.94 10.45 1.07
C PRO A 20 -10.85 10.22 2.10
N LEU A 21 -10.64 8.96 2.49
CA LEU A 21 -9.62 8.57 3.47
C LEU A 21 -8.23 9.12 3.12
N LEU A 22 -7.90 9.19 1.84
CA LEU A 22 -6.63 9.76 1.37
C LEU A 22 -6.37 11.16 1.93
N TRP A 23 -7.36 12.05 1.88
CA TRP A 23 -7.22 13.42 2.36
C TRP A 23 -7.19 13.50 3.88
N VAL A 24 -7.96 12.64 4.56
CA VAL A 24 -7.88 12.52 6.02
C VAL A 24 -6.47 12.10 6.46
N LEU A 25 -5.86 11.14 5.76
CA LEU A 25 -4.48 10.74 6.05
C LEU A 25 -3.50 11.89 5.82
N ARG A 26 -3.59 12.55 4.68
CA ARG A 26 -2.59 13.54 4.27
C ARG A 26 -2.76 14.91 4.96
N ASP A 27 -4.00 15.41 5.05
CA ASP A 27 -4.26 16.79 5.47
C ASP A 27 -4.60 16.87 6.96
N ASN A 28 -5.42 15.95 7.49
CA ASN A 28 -5.77 15.96 8.91
C ASN A 28 -4.70 15.30 9.81
N LEU A 29 -4.01 14.27 9.30
CA LEU A 29 -3.07 13.47 10.08
C LEU A 29 -1.60 13.63 9.66
N GLU A 30 -1.33 14.44 8.64
CA GLU A 30 0.01 14.74 8.12
C GLU A 30 0.79 13.49 7.66
N MET A 31 0.06 12.40 7.34
CA MET A 31 0.63 11.14 6.89
C MET A 31 0.75 11.15 5.36
N THR A 32 1.83 11.73 4.86
CA THR A 32 2.02 12.04 3.44
C THR A 32 2.61 10.90 2.60
N GLY A 33 2.92 9.75 3.20
CA GLY A 33 3.45 8.58 2.49
C GLY A 33 2.47 8.00 1.46
N THR A 34 1.17 8.01 1.74
CA THR A 34 0.11 7.66 0.79
C THR A 34 -0.08 8.81 -0.21
N LYS A 35 -0.06 8.51 -1.52
CA LYS A 35 0.00 9.54 -2.57
C LYS A 35 -1.32 9.67 -3.36
N PHE A 36 -1.63 10.90 -3.78
CA PHE A 36 -2.69 11.17 -4.75
C PHE A 36 -2.16 11.03 -6.18
N GLY A 37 -2.92 10.38 -7.06
CA GLY A 37 -2.64 10.31 -8.50
C GLY A 37 -3.88 10.62 -9.32
N CYS A 38 -4.73 9.62 -9.59
CA CYS A 38 -5.91 9.80 -10.47
C CYS A 38 -7.19 10.27 -9.75
N GLY A 39 -7.36 10.01 -8.47
CA GLY A 39 -8.59 10.30 -7.73
C GLY A 39 -9.80 9.39 -8.03
N ILE A 40 -9.65 8.40 -8.91
CA ILE A 40 -10.71 7.52 -9.42
C ILE A 40 -10.38 6.03 -9.30
N ALA A 41 -9.52 5.67 -8.37
CA ALA A 41 -9.09 4.30 -8.03
C ALA A 41 -8.34 3.52 -9.13
N GLN A 42 -7.83 4.17 -10.19
CA GLN A 42 -7.18 3.48 -11.31
C GLN A 42 -5.66 3.36 -11.18
N CYS A 43 -4.96 4.36 -10.60
CA CYS A 43 -3.50 4.40 -10.63
C CYS A 43 -2.80 3.64 -9.50
N GLY A 44 -3.49 3.37 -8.39
CA GLY A 44 -2.95 2.64 -7.25
C GLY A 44 -2.03 3.42 -6.32
N ALA A 45 -1.66 4.67 -6.60
CA ALA A 45 -0.75 5.47 -5.76
C ALA A 45 -1.27 5.66 -4.32
N CYS A 46 -2.58 5.66 -4.14
CA CYS A 46 -3.28 5.85 -2.87
C CYS A 46 -3.59 4.56 -2.10
N THR A 47 -2.99 3.44 -2.47
CA THR A 47 -3.29 2.14 -1.84
C THR A 47 -2.88 2.13 -0.37
N VAL A 48 -3.82 1.74 0.48
CA VAL A 48 -3.63 1.42 1.89
C VAL A 48 -4.20 0.02 2.15
N HIS A 49 -3.95 -0.56 3.33
CA HIS A 49 -4.67 -1.76 3.75
C HIS A 49 -5.82 -1.38 4.69
N ILE A 50 -7.00 -1.94 4.44
CA ILE A 50 -8.14 -1.91 5.34
C ILE A 50 -8.45 -3.35 5.72
N ASP A 51 -8.28 -3.67 7.00
CA ASP A 51 -8.36 -5.05 7.53
C ASP A 51 -7.49 -6.04 6.72
N GLY A 52 -6.30 -5.59 6.29
CA GLY A 52 -5.35 -6.37 5.52
C GLY A 52 -5.59 -6.40 4.00
N ALA A 53 -6.71 -5.87 3.50
CA ALA A 53 -7.01 -5.82 2.07
C ALA A 53 -6.51 -4.53 1.43
N ALA A 54 -5.81 -4.65 0.29
CA ALA A 54 -5.38 -3.49 -0.50
C ALA A 54 -6.59 -2.71 -1.02
N THR A 55 -6.68 -1.44 -0.66
CA THR A 55 -7.84 -0.58 -0.93
C THR A 55 -7.39 0.78 -1.43
N ARG A 56 -8.14 1.37 -2.36
CA ARG A 56 -7.86 2.69 -2.93
C ARG A 56 -8.48 3.78 -2.04
N SER A 57 -7.66 4.49 -1.28
CA SER A 57 -8.12 5.49 -0.30
C SER A 57 -8.70 6.77 -0.93
N CYS A 58 -8.42 7.04 -2.22
CA CYS A 58 -8.91 8.23 -2.89
C CYS A 58 -10.42 8.25 -3.16
N ILE A 59 -11.07 7.08 -3.16
CA ILE A 59 -12.53 6.95 -3.35
C ILE A 59 -13.24 6.36 -2.14
N THR A 60 -12.50 6.03 -1.08
CA THR A 60 -13.07 5.40 0.11
C THR A 60 -13.47 6.49 1.11
N PRO A 61 -14.76 6.70 1.40
CA PRO A 61 -15.19 7.66 2.40
C PRO A 61 -14.67 7.29 3.79
N VAL A 62 -14.28 8.27 4.58
CA VAL A 62 -13.74 8.03 5.93
C VAL A 62 -14.76 7.34 6.84
N SER A 63 -16.05 7.60 6.68
CA SER A 63 -17.12 6.92 7.41
C SER A 63 -17.17 5.41 7.15
N ALA A 64 -16.82 4.96 5.95
CA ALA A 64 -16.84 3.54 5.58
C ALA A 64 -15.72 2.72 6.25
N VAL A 65 -14.75 3.38 6.87
CA VAL A 65 -13.61 2.73 7.54
C VAL A 65 -13.59 2.95 9.05
N ALA A 66 -14.61 3.58 9.60
CA ALA A 66 -14.79 3.68 11.05
C ALA A 66 -14.83 2.26 11.66
N GLY A 67 -14.06 2.04 12.73
CA GLY A 67 -13.95 0.74 13.39
C GLY A 67 -13.08 -0.30 12.68
N LYS A 68 -12.54 0.00 11.49
CA LYS A 68 -11.63 -0.90 10.76
C LYS A 68 -10.16 -0.59 11.07
N LYS A 69 -9.29 -1.58 10.85
CA LYS A 69 -7.85 -1.42 10.98
C LYS A 69 -7.27 -0.90 9.67
N ILE A 70 -6.72 0.31 9.70
CA ILE A 70 -6.07 0.94 8.55
C ILE A 70 -4.56 0.81 8.73
N THR A 71 -3.87 0.28 7.72
CA THR A 71 -2.41 0.25 7.68
C THR A 71 -1.93 1.02 6.46
N THR A 72 -1.01 1.95 6.69
CA THR A 72 -0.40 2.78 5.65
C THR A 72 1.07 2.42 5.46
N ILE A 73 1.70 2.98 4.43
CA ILE A 73 3.11 2.71 4.10
C ILE A 73 4.07 3.02 5.25
N GLU A 74 3.73 3.96 6.13
CA GLU A 74 4.54 4.34 7.27
C GLU A 74 4.74 3.22 8.30
N ALA A 75 3.87 2.20 8.31
CA ALA A 75 3.92 1.13 9.30
C ALA A 75 4.29 -0.25 8.76
N VAL A 76 4.39 -0.43 7.44
CA VAL A 76 4.57 -1.77 6.86
C VAL A 76 5.91 -2.41 7.20
N GLY A 77 6.93 -1.63 7.50
CA GLY A 77 8.23 -2.13 7.95
C GLY A 77 8.21 -2.84 9.34
N ALA A 78 7.08 -2.81 10.04
CA ALA A 78 6.95 -3.48 11.34
C ALA A 78 6.67 -5.00 11.22
N ASN A 79 6.20 -5.49 10.06
CA ASN A 79 5.93 -6.92 9.85
C ASN A 79 6.94 -7.57 8.90
N THR A 80 7.06 -8.90 8.97
CA THR A 80 8.04 -9.68 8.19
C THR A 80 7.88 -9.49 6.69
N VAL A 81 6.66 -9.59 6.16
CA VAL A 81 6.40 -9.42 4.72
C VAL A 81 6.74 -8.00 4.26
N GLY A 82 6.33 -7.00 5.03
CA GLY A 82 6.63 -5.59 4.72
C GLY A 82 8.13 -5.31 4.70
N LYS A 83 8.88 -5.83 5.68
CA LYS A 83 10.35 -5.74 5.72
C LYS A 83 10.99 -6.38 4.49
N ALA A 84 10.55 -7.59 4.12
CA ALA A 84 11.07 -8.31 2.98
C ALA A 84 10.80 -7.56 1.67
N VAL A 85 9.59 -7.01 1.49
CA VAL A 85 9.24 -6.21 0.32
C VAL A 85 10.09 -4.94 0.24
N GLN A 86 10.18 -4.17 1.32
CA GLN A 86 11.00 -2.94 1.33
C GLN A 86 12.48 -3.24 1.07
N LYS A 87 13.03 -4.32 1.66
CA LYS A 87 14.40 -4.74 1.42
C LYS A 87 14.62 -5.13 -0.04
N ALA A 88 13.72 -5.93 -0.62
CA ALA A 88 13.80 -6.33 -2.03
C ALA A 88 13.71 -5.13 -2.98
N TRP A 89 12.87 -4.14 -2.67
CA TRP A 89 12.79 -2.88 -3.42
C TRP A 89 14.10 -2.14 -3.49
N LEU A 90 14.85 -2.12 -2.39
CA LEU A 90 16.19 -1.50 -2.34
C LEU A 90 17.24 -2.36 -3.08
N GLU A 91 17.24 -3.69 -2.88
CA GLU A 91 18.20 -4.59 -3.50
C GLU A 91 18.08 -4.63 -5.03
N VAL A 92 16.86 -4.52 -5.56
CA VAL A 92 16.58 -4.52 -7.01
C VAL A 92 16.66 -3.11 -7.60
N ASP A 93 16.80 -2.08 -6.77
CA ASP A 93 16.82 -0.67 -7.17
C ASP A 93 15.58 -0.26 -7.98
N VAL A 94 14.39 -0.58 -7.45
CA VAL A 94 13.12 -0.38 -8.13
C VAL A 94 12.78 1.08 -8.40
N PRO A 95 12.90 2.03 -7.43
CA PRO A 95 12.41 3.39 -7.60
C PRO A 95 13.20 4.19 -8.63
N GLN A 96 12.50 4.98 -9.45
CA GLN A 96 13.06 6.13 -10.17
C GLN A 96 12.57 7.42 -9.52
N CYS A 97 11.41 8.00 -9.94
CA CYS A 97 10.89 9.19 -9.27
C CYS A 97 10.37 8.90 -7.85
N GLY A 98 10.02 7.67 -7.53
CA GLY A 98 9.54 7.23 -6.22
C GLY A 98 8.06 7.49 -5.93
N TYR A 99 7.36 8.25 -6.76
CA TYR A 99 6.00 8.71 -6.44
C TYR A 99 4.97 7.59 -6.28
N CYS A 100 4.99 6.57 -7.15
CA CYS A 100 4.05 5.45 -7.10
C CYS A 100 4.45 4.35 -6.11
N GLN A 101 5.64 4.41 -5.51
CA GLN A 101 6.23 3.26 -4.83
C GLN A 101 5.51 2.87 -3.54
N SER A 102 4.96 3.83 -2.79
CA SER A 102 4.14 3.49 -1.62
C SER A 102 2.94 2.61 -2.00
N GLY A 103 2.21 2.96 -3.06
CA GLY A 103 1.10 2.16 -3.56
C GLY A 103 1.53 0.80 -4.12
N GLN A 104 2.65 0.74 -4.86
CA GLN A 104 3.23 -0.50 -5.38
C GLN A 104 3.59 -1.45 -4.23
N ILE A 105 4.28 -0.97 -3.21
CA ILE A 105 4.68 -1.75 -2.03
C ILE A 105 3.45 -2.26 -1.27
N MET A 106 2.45 -1.42 -1.05
CA MET A 106 1.21 -1.82 -0.36
C MET A 106 0.49 -2.95 -1.11
N SER A 107 0.39 -2.86 -2.43
CA SER A 107 -0.23 -3.91 -3.27
C SER A 107 0.59 -5.20 -3.25
N ALA A 108 1.92 -5.11 -3.34
CA ALA A 108 2.81 -6.26 -3.29
C ALA A 108 2.73 -7.00 -1.93
N ILE A 109 2.67 -6.27 -0.81
CA ILE A 109 2.51 -6.86 0.52
C ILE A 109 1.17 -7.61 0.62
N ALA A 110 0.08 -7.04 0.11
CA ALA A 110 -1.22 -7.71 0.12
C ALA A 110 -1.23 -8.99 -0.73
N LEU A 111 -0.52 -9.01 -1.86
CA LEU A 111 -0.31 -10.21 -2.66
C LEU A 111 0.45 -11.27 -1.87
N LEU A 112 1.63 -10.93 -1.33
CA LEU A 112 2.51 -11.89 -0.64
C LEU A 112 1.92 -12.40 0.69
N ALA A 113 1.04 -11.64 1.31
CA ALA A 113 0.28 -12.11 2.48
C ALA A 113 -0.67 -13.26 2.14
N LYS A 114 -1.18 -13.31 0.90
CA LYS A 114 -2.13 -14.34 0.43
C LYS A 114 -1.43 -15.46 -0.35
N ASN A 115 -0.43 -15.12 -1.15
CA ASN A 115 0.32 -16.05 -1.99
C ASN A 115 1.82 -15.87 -1.76
N LYS A 116 2.43 -16.82 -1.03
CA LYS A 116 3.86 -16.77 -0.67
C LYS A 116 4.79 -17.14 -1.82
N ASN A 117 4.26 -17.66 -2.92
CA ASN A 117 5.03 -18.07 -4.10
C ASN A 117 4.29 -17.69 -5.39
N PRO A 118 4.09 -16.38 -5.65
CA PRO A 118 3.34 -15.94 -6.82
C PRO A 118 4.08 -16.26 -8.12
N SER A 119 3.32 -16.69 -9.13
CA SER A 119 3.79 -16.72 -10.52
C SER A 119 3.81 -15.31 -11.11
N ASP A 120 4.43 -15.14 -12.29
CA ASP A 120 4.38 -13.87 -13.03
C ASP A 120 2.94 -13.46 -13.31
N ALA A 121 2.07 -14.41 -13.66
CA ALA A 121 0.65 -14.15 -13.91
C ALA A 121 -0.08 -13.64 -12.64
N ASP A 122 0.24 -14.22 -11.47
CA ASP A 122 -0.33 -13.75 -10.19
C ASP A 122 0.12 -12.32 -9.87
N ILE A 123 1.41 -12.03 -10.13
CA ILE A 123 1.96 -10.69 -9.92
C ILE A 123 1.30 -9.70 -10.88
N ASP A 124 1.23 -10.01 -12.16
CA ASP A 124 0.61 -9.15 -13.16
C ASP A 124 -0.86 -8.85 -12.83
N ALA A 125 -1.62 -9.87 -12.43
CA ALA A 125 -3.00 -9.68 -12.00
C ALA A 125 -3.13 -8.78 -10.75
N ALA A 126 -2.29 -9.00 -9.74
CA ALA A 126 -2.33 -8.22 -8.50
C ALA A 126 -1.85 -6.78 -8.67
N MET A 127 -0.89 -6.54 -9.56
CA MET A 127 -0.24 -5.25 -9.76
C MET A 127 -0.82 -4.43 -10.92
N SER A 128 -1.71 -4.99 -11.73
CA SER A 128 -2.29 -4.33 -12.93
C SER A 128 -2.95 -2.98 -12.65
N GLY A 129 -3.47 -2.77 -11.44
CA GLY A 129 -4.05 -1.50 -11.00
C GLY A 129 -3.04 -0.52 -10.40
N ASN A 130 -1.73 -0.75 -10.54
CA ASN A 130 -0.68 0.11 -10.03
C ASN A 130 0.17 0.65 -11.18
N ILE A 131 0.03 1.94 -11.49
CA ILE A 131 0.69 2.60 -12.63
C ILE A 131 2.02 3.20 -12.19
N CYS A 132 3.07 2.96 -12.97
CA CYS A 132 4.38 3.60 -12.83
C CYS A 132 4.71 4.37 -14.11
N ARG A 133 4.76 5.70 -14.04
CA ARG A 133 5.09 6.54 -15.20
C ARG A 133 6.54 6.39 -15.67
N CYS A 134 7.44 6.00 -14.75
CA CYS A 134 8.84 5.70 -15.05
C CYS A 134 9.04 4.31 -15.70
N GLY A 135 8.00 3.47 -15.70
CA GLY A 135 8.03 2.16 -16.35
C GLY A 135 8.83 1.09 -15.63
N THR A 136 8.96 1.16 -14.29
CA THR A 136 9.77 0.21 -13.50
C THR A 136 9.08 -1.15 -13.25
N TYR A 137 8.20 -1.59 -14.14
CA TYR A 137 7.39 -2.80 -13.93
C TYR A 137 8.22 -4.08 -13.87
N SER A 138 9.29 -4.20 -14.67
CA SER A 138 10.19 -5.36 -14.63
C SER A 138 10.92 -5.47 -13.30
N GLN A 139 11.39 -4.34 -12.76
CA GLN A 139 12.05 -4.28 -11.46
C GLN A 139 11.05 -4.59 -10.32
N ILE A 140 9.82 -4.07 -10.41
CA ILE A 140 8.75 -4.37 -9.44
C ILE A 140 8.48 -5.88 -9.38
N ARG A 141 8.33 -6.55 -10.54
CA ARG A 141 8.13 -7.99 -10.62
C ARG A 141 9.31 -8.76 -10.00
N ALA A 142 10.54 -8.41 -10.37
CA ALA A 142 11.75 -9.02 -9.82
C ALA A 142 11.82 -8.83 -8.30
N ALA A 143 11.51 -7.65 -7.79
CA ALA A 143 11.50 -7.37 -6.35
C ALA A 143 10.43 -8.17 -5.60
N ILE A 144 9.26 -8.40 -6.18
CA ILE A 144 8.22 -9.25 -5.58
C ILE A 144 8.70 -10.70 -5.47
N HIS A 145 9.32 -11.26 -6.50
CA HIS A 145 9.93 -12.60 -6.43
C HIS A 145 11.05 -12.66 -5.38
N THR A 146 11.90 -11.66 -5.32
CA THR A 146 12.96 -11.56 -4.31
C THR A 146 12.38 -11.54 -2.89
N ALA A 147 11.37 -10.72 -2.64
CA ALA A 147 10.68 -10.65 -1.35
C ALA A 147 10.00 -11.99 -0.98
N ALA A 148 9.36 -12.66 -1.95
CA ALA A 148 8.77 -13.98 -1.76
C ALA A 148 9.82 -15.01 -1.32
N ASN A 149 10.99 -14.99 -1.94
CA ASN A 149 12.10 -15.87 -1.56
C ASN A 149 12.63 -15.57 -0.16
N MET A 150 12.73 -14.31 0.24
CA MET A 150 13.15 -13.91 1.59
C MET A 150 12.18 -14.44 2.64
N THR A 151 10.88 -14.21 2.46
CA THR A 151 9.86 -14.63 3.44
C THR A 151 9.78 -16.14 3.60
N ARG A 152 10.08 -16.92 2.56
CA ARG A 152 10.12 -18.41 2.65
C ARG A 152 11.33 -18.95 3.39
N LYS A 153 12.45 -18.23 3.38
CA LYS A 153 13.67 -18.64 4.11
C LYS A 153 13.61 -18.35 5.60
N GLU A 154 12.73 -17.40 6.01
CA GLU A 154 12.54 -17.01 7.40
C GLU A 154 11.38 -17.74 8.09
N ALA A 155 10.62 -18.58 7.36
CA ALA A 155 9.51 -19.37 7.87
C ALA A 155 9.93 -20.81 8.17
#